data_2a26e064f22613e9063c6baf97cdc1fb
#
_entry.id   2a26e064f22613e9063c6baf97cdc1fb
#
_cell.length_a   1.000
_cell.length_b   1.000
_cell.length_c   1.000
_cell.angle_alpha   90.00
_cell.angle_beta   90.00
_cell.angle_gamma   90.00
#
_symmetry.space_group_name_H-M   'P 1'
#
loop_
_entity.id
_entity.type
_entity.pdbx_description
1 polymer ?
#
loop_
_entity_poly.entity_id
_entity_poly.type
_entity_poly.pdbx_seq_one_letter_code
_entity_poly.pdbx_strand_id
1 'polypeptide(L)'
;GGYLEKHMGPEAKFYQQIKKNFKSFSLIRLENSSLLGTPDLLVCNTSGHFCTIEIKVSKGKKIRFSPHQIAFHKRHPDNTFIMVKALGPLPKKTSSVFLFRGSRITELAACGLALDACACGFEACRLMLENLN
;
A
#
# COMPACT_ATOMS: atom_id res chain seq x y z
N GLY A 1 -4.48 -21.34 0.84
CA GLY A 1 -4.81 -22.37 1.69
C GLY A 1 -5.42 -22.02 3.03
N GLY A 2 -6.44 -22.72 3.36
CA GLY A 2 -7.38 -22.44 4.39
C GLY A 2 -6.88 -22.15 5.80
N TYR A 3 -5.97 -22.95 6.35
CA TYR A 3 -5.60 -22.80 7.76
C TYR A 3 -4.81 -21.52 8.03
N LEU A 4 -3.77 -21.27 7.24
CA LEU A 4 -2.93 -20.08 7.42
C LEU A 4 -3.73 -18.79 7.24
N GLU A 5 -4.60 -18.75 6.21
CA GLU A 5 -5.41 -17.56 5.96
C GLU A 5 -6.38 -17.26 7.09
N LYS A 6 -6.97 -18.29 7.72
CA LYS A 6 -7.88 -18.11 8.85
C LYS A 6 -7.20 -17.48 10.06
N HIS A 7 -5.90 -17.71 10.25
CA HIS A 7 -5.17 -17.26 11.43
C HIS A 7 -4.30 -16.03 11.16
N MET A 8 -4.27 -15.54 9.92
CA MET A 8 -3.58 -14.31 9.58
C MET A 8 -4.38 -13.09 10.01
N GLY A 9 -3.68 -12.06 10.49
CA GLY A 9 -4.28 -10.76 10.68
C GLY A 9 -4.61 -10.10 9.33
N PRO A 10 -5.40 -9.01 9.35
CA PRO A 10 -5.83 -8.36 8.11
C PRO A 10 -4.69 -7.86 7.23
N GLU A 11 -3.62 -7.35 7.83
CA GLU A 11 -2.47 -6.86 7.07
C GLU A 11 -1.73 -7.99 6.37
N ALA A 12 -1.53 -9.12 7.06
CA ALA A 12 -0.90 -10.29 6.45
C ALA A 12 -1.74 -10.86 5.31
N LYS A 13 -3.07 -10.87 5.47
CA LYS A 13 -3.98 -11.29 4.39
C LYS A 13 -3.86 -10.36 3.18
N PHE A 14 -3.79 -9.08 3.41
CA PHE A 14 -3.65 -8.10 2.34
C PHE A 14 -2.33 -8.29 1.60
N TYR A 15 -1.24 -8.51 2.33
CA TYR A 15 0.06 -8.80 1.71
C TYR A 15 -0.02 -10.02 0.79
N GLN A 16 -0.71 -11.10 1.20
CA GLN A 16 -0.89 -12.29 0.35
C GLN A 16 -1.68 -11.96 -0.92
N GLN A 17 -2.69 -11.09 -0.83
CA GLN A 17 -3.46 -10.62 -1.99
C GLN A 17 -2.57 -9.80 -2.93
N ILE A 18 -1.72 -8.95 -2.40
CA ILE A 18 -0.77 -8.17 -3.20
C ILE A 18 0.17 -9.12 -3.97
N LYS A 19 0.71 -10.13 -3.30
CA LYS A 19 1.58 -11.11 -3.95
C LYS A 19 0.88 -11.82 -5.11
N LYS A 20 -0.37 -12.20 -4.93
CA LYS A 20 -1.15 -12.89 -5.97
C LYS A 20 -1.42 -11.99 -7.18
N ASN A 21 -1.67 -10.71 -6.93
CA ASN A 21 -2.05 -9.77 -7.98
C ASN A 21 -0.85 -9.13 -8.69
N PHE A 22 0.32 -9.17 -8.09
CA PHE A 22 1.54 -8.55 -8.63
C PHE A 22 2.63 -9.59 -8.90
N LYS A 23 2.24 -10.74 -9.45
CA LYS A 23 3.17 -11.86 -9.71
C LYS A 23 4.31 -11.50 -10.67
N SER A 24 4.08 -10.55 -11.58
CA SER A 24 5.09 -10.13 -12.54
C SER A 24 6.14 -9.20 -11.92
N PHE A 25 5.87 -8.64 -10.74
CA PHE A 25 6.79 -7.76 -10.04
C PHE A 25 7.68 -8.56 -9.10
N SER A 26 8.87 -8.01 -8.83
CA SER A 26 9.69 -8.48 -7.72
C SER A 26 9.24 -7.77 -6.45
N LEU A 27 8.83 -8.54 -5.44
CA LEU A 27 8.38 -8.00 -4.16
C LEU A 27 9.35 -8.44 -3.08
N ILE A 28 10.00 -7.47 -2.44
CA ILE A 28 10.95 -7.74 -1.35
C ILE A 28 10.36 -7.15 -0.08
N ARG A 29 10.10 -8.02 0.90
CA ARG A 29 9.59 -7.58 2.19
C ARG A 29 10.75 -7.02 3.02
N LEU A 30 10.59 -5.78 3.49
CA LEU A 30 11.60 -5.11 4.29
C LEU A 30 11.34 -5.40 5.77
N GLU A 31 11.83 -6.54 6.24
CA GLU A 31 11.70 -6.97 7.63
C GLU A 31 12.90 -6.54 8.44
N ASN A 32 12.69 -6.40 9.75
CA ASN A 32 13.74 -6.15 10.72
C ASN A 32 14.58 -4.90 10.41
N SER A 33 13.96 -3.92 9.78
CA SER A 33 14.65 -2.66 9.57
C SER A 33 14.92 -1.98 10.91
N SER A 34 16.17 -1.59 11.12
CA SER A 34 16.53 -0.79 12.28
C SER A 34 16.09 0.66 12.14
N LEU A 35 15.65 1.05 10.94
CA LEU A 35 15.17 2.41 10.68
C LEU A 35 13.66 2.47 10.87
N LEU A 36 13.23 3.29 11.80
CA LEU A 36 11.81 3.52 12.05
C LEU A 36 11.17 4.20 10.85
N GLY A 37 9.96 3.78 10.52
CA GLY A 37 9.21 4.35 9.41
C GLY A 37 9.54 3.77 8.05
N THR A 38 10.43 2.78 7.97
CA THR A 38 10.74 2.08 6.71
C THR A 38 9.48 1.43 6.14
N PRO A 39 9.21 1.58 4.84
CA PRO A 39 8.04 0.93 4.21
C PRO A 39 8.12 -0.60 4.27
N ASP A 40 6.97 -1.23 4.11
CA ASP A 40 6.85 -2.69 4.19
C ASP A 40 7.50 -3.43 3.03
N LEU A 41 7.43 -2.86 1.83
CA LEU A 41 7.88 -3.54 0.60
C LEU A 41 8.79 -2.65 -0.24
N LEU A 42 9.82 -3.28 -0.81
CA LEU A 42 10.54 -2.76 -1.96
C LEU A 42 10.06 -3.54 -3.17
N VAL A 43 9.60 -2.83 -4.19
CA VAL A 43 8.98 -3.40 -5.37
C VAL A 43 9.74 -3.00 -6.61
N CYS A 44 10.02 -3.98 -7.48
CA CYS A 44 10.60 -3.71 -8.79
C CYS A 44 9.60 -4.14 -9.86
N ASN A 45 9.24 -3.23 -10.77
CA ASN A 45 8.31 -3.53 -11.85
C ASN A 45 9.00 -4.28 -12.98
N THR A 46 8.25 -4.62 -14.04
CA THR A 46 8.80 -5.40 -15.14
C THR A 46 9.81 -4.64 -15.99
N SER A 47 9.83 -3.32 -15.89
CA SER A 47 10.83 -2.46 -16.57
C SER A 47 12.09 -2.19 -15.74
N GLY A 48 12.17 -2.78 -14.54
CA GLY A 48 13.33 -2.61 -13.67
C GLY A 48 13.30 -1.37 -12.80
N HIS A 49 12.17 -0.67 -12.71
CA HIS A 49 12.03 0.49 -11.85
C HIS A 49 11.58 0.09 -10.46
N PHE A 50 12.15 0.73 -9.45
CA PHE A 50 11.86 0.45 -8.05
C PHE A 50 10.92 1.47 -7.44
N CYS A 51 10.10 1.00 -6.53
CA CYS A 51 9.30 1.84 -5.65
C CYS A 51 9.17 1.16 -4.30
N THR A 52 8.70 1.89 -3.30
CA THR A 52 8.34 1.31 -2.01
C THR A 52 6.83 1.35 -1.84
N ILE A 53 6.31 0.39 -1.06
CA ILE A 53 4.90 0.36 -0.70
C ILE A 53 4.78 0.19 0.80
N GLU A 54 4.08 1.13 1.44
CA GLU A 54 3.61 1.01 2.81
C GLU A 54 2.23 0.37 2.77
N ILE A 55 2.03 -0.72 3.50
CA ILE A 55 0.76 -1.46 3.51
C ILE A 55 -0.07 -1.00 4.70
N LYS A 56 -1.32 -0.64 4.46
CA LYS A 56 -2.26 -0.25 5.51
C LYS A 56 -3.59 -0.96 5.32
N VAL A 57 -4.23 -1.30 6.43
CA VAL A 57 -5.59 -1.85 6.44
C VAL A 57 -6.42 -0.93 7.33
N SER A 58 -7.60 -0.56 6.86
CA SER A 58 -8.46 0.39 7.55
C SER A 58 -9.85 -0.20 7.73
N LYS A 59 -10.40 -0.10 8.95
CA LYS A 59 -11.78 -0.51 9.23
C LYS A 59 -12.77 0.61 8.92
N GLY A 60 -12.32 1.85 8.91
CA GLY A 60 -13.11 3.03 8.59
C GLY A 60 -12.38 3.91 7.62
N LYS A 61 -12.72 5.19 7.59
CA LYS A 61 -12.07 6.15 6.67
C LYS A 61 -10.67 6.55 7.13
N LYS A 62 -10.43 6.54 8.44
CA LYS A 62 -9.19 7.05 9.01
C LYS A 62 -8.05 6.05 8.81
N ILE A 63 -6.89 6.56 8.42
CA ILE A 63 -5.67 5.77 8.25
C ILE A 63 -4.64 6.34 9.20
N ARG A 64 -4.01 5.48 10.01
CA ARG A 64 -3.06 5.91 11.03
C ARG A 64 -1.63 5.68 10.55
N PHE A 65 -0.80 6.70 10.76
CA PHE A 65 0.63 6.64 10.46
C PHE A 65 1.41 7.07 11.69
N SER A 66 2.56 6.42 11.91
CA SER A 66 3.49 6.91 12.91
C SER A 66 4.19 8.17 12.41
N PRO A 67 4.72 9.03 13.31
CA PRO A 67 5.51 10.18 12.88
C PRO A 67 6.68 9.78 11.98
N HIS A 68 7.28 8.63 12.22
CA HIS A 68 8.41 8.13 11.41
C HIS A 68 7.99 7.76 9.99
N GLN A 69 6.80 7.17 9.82
CA GLN A 69 6.25 6.86 8.51
C GLN A 69 5.97 8.13 7.71
N ILE A 70 5.44 9.15 8.37
CA ILE A 70 5.19 10.45 7.75
C ILE A 70 6.53 11.09 7.34
N ALA A 71 7.50 11.09 8.24
CA ALA A 71 8.82 11.66 7.96
C ALA A 71 9.51 10.97 6.80
N PHE A 72 9.43 9.64 6.73
CA PHE A 72 10.03 8.88 5.63
C PHE A 72 9.45 9.33 4.28
N HIS A 73 8.13 9.38 4.17
CA HIS A 73 7.49 9.71 2.90
C HIS A 73 7.63 11.18 2.51
N LYS A 74 7.77 12.07 3.49
CA LYS A 74 8.08 13.47 3.21
C LYS A 74 9.50 13.64 2.71
N ARG A 75 10.43 12.83 3.21
CA ARG A 75 11.83 12.86 2.76
C ARG A 75 12.00 12.19 1.40
N HIS A 76 11.17 11.17 1.12
CA HIS A 76 11.25 10.37 -0.12
C HIS A 76 9.91 10.43 -0.85
N PRO A 77 9.57 11.57 -1.48
CA PRO A 77 8.26 11.73 -2.12
C PRO A 77 8.14 11.00 -3.46
N ASP A 78 9.26 10.69 -4.12
CA ASP A 78 9.25 10.08 -5.44
C ASP A 78 9.32 8.56 -5.34
N ASN A 79 8.51 7.88 -6.15
CA ASN A 79 8.48 6.42 -6.23
C ASN A 79 8.25 5.75 -4.88
N THR A 80 7.44 6.39 -4.04
CA THR A 80 6.95 5.81 -2.79
C THR A 80 5.43 5.85 -2.80
N PHE A 81 4.82 4.78 -2.29
CA PHE A 81 3.37 4.61 -2.34
C PHE A 81 2.85 4.04 -1.03
N ILE A 82 1.56 4.27 -0.80
CA ILE A 82 0.82 3.70 0.32
C ILE A 82 -0.36 2.94 -0.29
N MET A 83 -0.46 1.65 -0.01
CA MET A 83 -1.55 0.82 -0.50
C MET A 83 -2.46 0.46 0.66
N VAL A 84 -3.74 0.76 0.52
CA VAL A 84 -4.71 0.63 1.60
C VAL A 84 -5.79 -0.38 1.22
N LYS A 85 -6.07 -1.30 2.14
CA LYS A 85 -7.22 -2.19 2.07
C LYS A 85 -8.29 -1.66 3.02
N ALA A 86 -9.46 -1.32 2.50
CA ALA A 86 -10.60 -0.93 3.31
C ALA A 86 -11.42 -2.17 3.66
N LEU A 87 -11.63 -2.40 4.97
CA LEU A 87 -12.40 -3.55 5.47
C LEU A 87 -13.85 -3.22 5.74
N GLY A 88 -14.18 -1.94 5.86
CA GLY A 88 -15.53 -1.51 6.17
C GLY A 88 -16.47 -1.64 4.97
N PRO A 89 -17.77 -1.40 5.20
CA PRO A 89 -18.73 -1.40 4.11
C PRO A 89 -18.42 -0.29 3.11
N LEU A 90 -18.49 -0.64 1.82
CA LEU A 90 -18.22 0.27 0.70
C LEU A 90 -19.45 0.34 -0.19
N PRO A 91 -19.61 1.44 -0.94
CA PRO A 91 -20.66 1.51 -1.96
C PRO A 91 -20.52 0.34 -2.94
N LYS A 92 -21.66 -0.09 -3.48
CA LYS A 92 -21.71 -1.18 -4.45
C LYS A 92 -20.78 -0.89 -5.63
N LYS A 93 -19.99 -1.89 -6.05
CA LYS A 93 -19.01 -1.81 -7.15
C LYS A 93 -17.77 -0.97 -6.84
N THR A 94 -17.60 -0.51 -5.61
CA THR A 94 -16.37 0.17 -5.20
C THR A 94 -15.32 -0.85 -4.83
N SER A 95 -14.11 -0.70 -5.36
CA SER A 95 -13.00 -1.53 -4.94
C SER A 95 -12.64 -1.25 -3.48
N SER A 96 -12.11 -2.25 -2.81
CA SER A 96 -11.63 -2.10 -1.44
C SER A 96 -10.12 -1.79 -1.38
N VAL A 97 -9.46 -1.69 -2.53
CA VAL A 97 -8.00 -1.46 -2.60
C VAL A 97 -7.72 -0.09 -3.22
N PHE A 98 -6.90 0.68 -2.54
CA PHE A 98 -6.58 2.04 -2.95
C PHE A 98 -5.07 2.26 -2.92
N LEU A 99 -4.55 2.97 -3.90
CA LEU A 99 -3.15 3.36 -3.97
C LEU A 99 -3.05 4.88 -3.85
N PHE A 100 -2.13 5.33 -2.99
CA PHE A 100 -1.84 6.75 -2.81
C PHE A 100 -0.34 6.97 -3.02
N ARG A 101 0.02 8.11 -3.58
CA ARG A 101 1.44 8.49 -3.67
C ARG A 101 1.96 8.83 -2.28
N GLY A 102 3.19 8.41 -1.99
CA GLY A 102 3.83 8.70 -0.70
C GLY A 102 3.92 10.20 -0.41
N SER A 103 4.07 11.02 -1.46
CA SER A 103 4.08 12.47 -1.33
C SER A 103 2.79 13.05 -0.73
N ARG A 104 1.69 12.28 -0.74
CA ARG A 104 0.39 12.73 -0.22
C ARG A 104 0.13 12.22 1.20
N ILE A 105 1.15 11.72 1.89
CA ILE A 105 0.95 11.10 3.20
C ILE A 105 0.34 12.05 4.23
N THR A 106 0.70 13.33 4.20
CA THR A 106 0.17 14.29 5.15
C THR A 106 -1.34 14.50 4.95
N GLU A 107 -1.77 14.65 3.69
CA GLU A 107 -3.18 14.76 3.37
C GLU A 107 -3.93 13.47 3.67
N LEU A 108 -3.31 12.33 3.40
CA LEU A 108 -3.91 11.03 3.68
C LEU A 108 -4.11 10.82 5.18
N ALA A 109 -3.14 11.25 6.00
CA ALA A 109 -3.26 11.20 7.46
C ALA A 109 -4.39 12.10 7.96
N ALA A 110 -4.60 13.25 7.33
CA ALA A 110 -5.64 14.19 7.72
C ALA A 110 -7.04 13.79 7.23
N CYS A 111 -7.15 13.33 5.98
CA CYS A 111 -8.43 13.09 5.32
C CYS A 111 -8.83 11.61 5.27
N GLY A 112 -7.86 10.71 5.42
CA GLY A 112 -8.11 9.28 5.27
C GLY A 112 -8.64 8.95 3.87
N LEU A 113 -9.56 8.01 3.79
CA LEU A 113 -10.13 7.56 2.52
C LEU A 113 -11.05 8.59 1.84
N ALA A 114 -11.24 9.77 2.44
CA ALA A 114 -11.88 10.89 1.75
C ALA A 114 -10.94 11.52 0.70
N LEU A 115 -9.63 11.28 0.82
CA LEU A 115 -8.66 11.73 -0.18
C LEU A 115 -8.77 10.86 -1.43
N ASP A 116 -8.69 11.47 -2.61
CA ASP A 116 -8.71 10.73 -3.87
C ASP A 116 -7.44 9.90 -4.03
N ALA A 117 -7.62 8.61 -4.30
CA ALA A 117 -6.52 7.70 -4.58
C ALA A 117 -6.01 7.91 -6.02
N CYS A 118 -4.73 7.61 -6.26
CA CYS A 118 -4.20 7.65 -7.62
C CYS A 118 -4.58 6.41 -8.43
N ALA A 119 -5.01 5.33 -7.76
CA ALA A 119 -5.55 4.14 -8.41
C ALA A 119 -6.44 3.39 -7.43
N CYS A 120 -7.49 2.75 -7.95
CA CYS A 120 -8.43 1.95 -7.18
C CYS A 120 -8.55 0.56 -7.81
N GLY A 121 -8.45 -0.48 -6.99
CA GLY A 121 -8.47 -1.87 -7.43
C GLY A 121 -7.09 -2.37 -7.83
N PHE A 122 -6.88 -3.68 -7.69
CA PHE A 122 -5.56 -4.26 -7.94
C PHE A 122 -5.06 -4.03 -9.37
N GLU A 123 -5.95 -4.14 -10.36
CA GLU A 123 -5.56 -3.95 -11.76
C GLU A 123 -5.06 -2.53 -12.03
N ALA A 124 -5.82 -1.53 -11.58
CA ALA A 124 -5.42 -0.13 -11.76
C ALA A 124 -4.13 0.19 -10.99
N CYS A 125 -3.99 -0.38 -9.78
CA CYS A 125 -2.77 -0.22 -9.00
C CYS A 125 -1.57 -0.83 -9.73
N ARG A 126 -1.73 -2.03 -10.28
CA ARG A 126 -0.67 -2.70 -11.03
C ARG A 126 -0.25 -1.86 -12.24
N LEU A 127 -1.21 -1.34 -12.99
CA LEU A 127 -0.93 -0.50 -14.16
C LEU A 127 -0.20 0.78 -13.77
N MET A 128 -0.58 1.41 -12.67
CA MET A 128 0.11 2.59 -12.15
C MET A 128 1.57 2.29 -11.84
N LEU A 129 1.83 1.17 -11.14
CA LEU A 129 3.17 0.79 -10.73
C LEU A 129 4.01 0.29 -11.92
N GLU A 130 3.38 -0.21 -12.97
CA GLU A 130 4.09 -0.63 -14.20
C GLU A 130 4.62 0.57 -14.97
N ASN A 131 4.03 1.75 -14.80
CA ASN A 131 4.36 2.95 -15.57
C ASN A 131 5.19 3.95 -14.75
N LEU A 132 6.04 3.48 -13.86
CA LEU A 132 6.99 4.32 -13.12
C LEU A 132 8.08 4.86 -14.04
N ASN A 133 8.51 6.06 -13.73
CA ASN A 133 9.63 6.70 -14.42
C ASN A 133 10.92 6.55 -13.65
#